data_1b9b9267e0775eecc586c1dc28bbd231
#
_entry.id   1b9b9267e0775eecc586c1dc28bbd231
#
_cell.length_a   1.000
_cell.length_b   1.000
_cell.length_c   1.000
_cell.angle_alpha   90.00
_cell.angle_beta   90.00
_cell.angle_gamma   90.00
#
_symmetry.space_group_name_H-M   'P 1'
#
loop_
_entity.id
_entity.type
_entity.pdbx_description
1 polymer ?
#
loop_
_entity_poly.entity_id
_entity_poly.type
_entity_poly.pdbx_seq_one_letter_code
_entity_poly.pdbx_strand_id
1 'polypeptide(L)'
;MYLRSDVKIDLSEEKVLSSSDVFEVLFDNKKTQNASRLFAKWLDSKGGRASKAEVSKFADQLQTGEIMINEVPFKYSRRNFYITVLRKLVGMGFLQRNVPVWDEKSKKTSYVYLSNTFDIPKKPPSVGFWRISYFICRKWNQTFTR
;
A
#
# COMPACT_ATOMS: atom_id res chain seq x y z
N MET A 1 -5.37 7.69 -12.72
CA MET A 1 -6.05 7.29 -11.47
C MET A 1 -5.80 8.36 -10.42
N TYR A 2 -6.81 8.67 -9.64
CA TYR A 2 -6.76 9.73 -8.64
C TYR A 2 -6.95 9.15 -7.24
N LEU A 3 -6.36 9.81 -6.24
CA LEU A 3 -6.60 9.49 -4.86
C LEU A 3 -8.04 9.82 -4.48
N ARG A 4 -8.62 9.04 -3.58
CA ARG A 4 -9.95 9.30 -3.03
C ARG A 4 -9.86 10.34 -1.93
N SER A 5 -10.81 11.26 -1.90
CA SER A 5 -10.83 12.36 -0.93
C SER A 5 -11.58 12.04 0.36
N ASP A 6 -12.20 10.86 0.45
CA ASP A 6 -13.00 10.45 1.61
C ASP A 6 -12.16 9.87 2.75
N VAL A 7 -10.87 9.66 2.54
CA VAL A 7 -9.94 9.16 3.55
C VAL A 7 -9.12 10.31 4.12
N LYS A 8 -9.12 10.43 5.45
CA LYS A 8 -8.40 11.50 6.12
C LYS A 8 -6.91 11.20 6.21
N ILE A 9 -6.09 12.12 5.69
CA ILE A 9 -4.64 12.13 5.86
C ILE A 9 -4.19 13.59 5.98
N ASP A 10 -2.96 13.79 6.48
CA ASP A 10 -2.36 15.11 6.44
C ASP A 10 -1.88 15.41 5.02
N LEU A 11 -2.57 16.30 4.34
CA LEU A 11 -2.31 16.66 2.95
C LEU A 11 -1.45 17.90 2.79
N SER A 12 -0.71 18.33 3.82
CA SER A 12 0.18 19.47 3.65
C SER A 12 1.32 19.09 2.69
N GLU A 13 1.63 19.99 1.76
CA GLU A 13 2.71 19.78 0.80
C GLU A 13 4.05 19.60 1.51
N GLU A 14 4.29 20.38 2.54
CA GLU A 14 5.52 20.32 3.35
C GLU A 14 5.72 18.93 3.93
N LYS A 15 4.71 18.35 4.54
CA LYS A 15 4.78 17.00 5.11
C LYS A 15 5.03 15.95 4.04
N VAL A 16 4.34 16.05 2.91
CA VAL A 16 4.51 15.09 1.82
C VAL A 16 5.93 15.12 1.28
N LEU A 17 6.45 16.32 1.01
CA LEU A 17 7.79 16.46 0.44
C LEU A 17 8.90 16.09 1.42
N SER A 18 8.72 16.33 2.72
CA SER A 18 9.72 16.03 3.74
C SER A 18 9.72 14.58 4.20
N SER A 19 8.66 13.82 3.89
CA SER A 19 8.56 12.41 4.29
C SER A 19 9.53 11.53 3.50
N SER A 20 10.10 10.53 4.16
CA SER A 20 11.04 9.61 3.49
C SER A 20 10.33 8.68 2.51
N ASP A 21 9.08 8.34 2.77
CA ASP A 21 8.26 7.53 1.88
C ASP A 21 6.77 7.87 2.05
N VAL A 22 5.94 7.22 1.23
CA VAL A 22 4.50 7.44 1.26
C VAL A 22 3.87 7.01 2.59
N PHE A 23 4.43 6.03 3.27
CA PHE A 23 3.85 5.47 4.49
C PHE A 23 3.94 6.44 5.67
N GLU A 24 4.94 7.32 5.70
CA GLU A 24 5.00 8.39 6.68
C GLU A 24 3.88 9.41 6.47
N VAL A 25 3.43 9.59 5.24
CA VAL A 25 2.31 10.48 4.92
C VAL A 25 0.99 9.85 5.33
N LEU A 26 0.83 8.55 5.06
CA LEU A 26 -0.44 7.85 5.25
C LEU A 26 -0.74 7.49 6.70
N PHE A 27 0.28 7.23 7.50
CA PHE A 27 0.12 6.72 8.86
C PHE A 27 0.95 7.52 9.84
N ASP A 28 0.36 7.86 10.98
CA ASP A 28 1.03 8.63 12.04
C ASP A 28 1.88 7.74 12.96
N ASN A 29 1.50 6.50 13.11
CA ASN A 29 2.14 5.56 14.02
C ASN A 29 3.29 4.84 13.32
N LYS A 30 4.48 4.86 13.93
CA LYS A 30 5.68 4.24 13.36
C LYS A 30 5.51 2.74 13.13
N LYS A 31 4.86 2.05 14.05
CA LYS A 31 4.63 0.61 13.93
C LYS A 31 3.73 0.29 12.74
N THR A 32 2.69 1.08 12.54
CA THR A 32 1.79 0.95 11.38
C THR A 32 2.52 1.28 10.08
N GLN A 33 3.37 2.30 10.07
CA GLN A 33 4.21 2.60 8.91
C GLN A 33 5.08 1.40 8.54
N ASN A 34 5.74 0.79 9.53
CA ASN A 34 6.59 -0.37 9.30
C ASN A 34 5.81 -1.58 8.78
N ALA A 35 4.63 -1.85 9.34
CA ALA A 35 3.76 -2.92 8.85
C ALA A 35 3.38 -2.69 7.39
N SER A 36 3.07 -1.45 7.02
CA SER A 36 2.72 -1.09 5.65
C SER A 36 3.90 -1.24 4.70
N ARG A 37 5.11 -0.83 5.12
CA ARG A 37 6.33 -1.00 4.32
C ARG A 37 6.62 -2.47 4.05
N LEU A 38 6.49 -3.31 5.07
CA LEU A 38 6.69 -4.75 4.93
C LEU A 38 5.68 -5.36 3.96
N PHE A 39 4.43 -4.94 4.07
CA PHE A 39 3.38 -5.42 3.16
C PHE A 39 3.66 -4.99 1.71
N ALA A 40 4.00 -3.73 1.49
CA ALA A 40 4.30 -3.23 0.15
C ALA A 40 5.51 -3.94 -0.46
N LYS A 41 6.56 -4.15 0.32
CA LYS A 41 7.75 -4.87 -0.12
C LYS A 41 7.42 -6.32 -0.48
N TRP A 42 6.63 -6.97 0.36
CA TRP A 42 6.18 -8.33 0.10
C TRP A 42 5.33 -8.41 -1.16
N LEU A 43 4.39 -7.47 -1.33
CA LEU A 43 3.52 -7.43 -2.51
C LEU A 43 4.33 -7.17 -3.78
N ASP A 44 5.32 -6.28 -3.72
CA ASP A 44 6.23 -6.02 -4.85
C ASP A 44 6.99 -7.30 -5.24
N SER A 45 7.44 -8.08 -4.26
CA SER A 45 8.11 -9.36 -4.53
C SER A 45 7.21 -10.38 -5.22
N LYS A 46 5.89 -10.20 -5.12
CA LYS A 46 4.87 -11.03 -5.78
C LYS A 46 4.43 -10.44 -7.13
N GLY A 47 5.13 -9.45 -7.65
CA GLY A 47 4.75 -8.81 -8.90
C GLY A 47 3.60 -7.83 -8.78
N GLY A 48 3.30 -7.36 -7.56
CA GLY A 48 2.26 -6.37 -7.31
C GLY A 48 0.86 -6.93 -7.15
N ARG A 49 0.71 -8.26 -7.09
CA ARG A 49 -0.59 -8.88 -6.85
C ARG A 49 -0.47 -10.10 -5.94
N ALA A 50 -1.49 -10.34 -5.15
CA ALA A 50 -1.55 -11.49 -4.27
C ALA A 50 -2.99 -11.91 -4.03
N SER A 51 -3.22 -13.21 -3.88
CA SER A 51 -4.54 -13.75 -3.57
C SER A 51 -4.95 -13.39 -2.15
N LYS A 52 -6.25 -13.51 -1.86
CA LYS A 52 -6.76 -13.32 -0.49
C LYS A 52 -6.12 -14.28 0.49
N ALA A 53 -5.88 -15.53 0.07
CA ALA A 53 -5.23 -16.53 0.91
C ALA A 53 -3.78 -16.14 1.23
N GLU A 54 -3.04 -15.63 0.24
CA GLU A 54 -1.67 -15.17 0.44
C GLU A 54 -1.60 -13.98 1.39
N VAL A 55 -2.51 -13.01 1.23
CA VAL A 55 -2.59 -11.85 2.12
C VAL A 55 -2.94 -12.27 3.54
N SER A 56 -3.86 -13.23 3.69
CA SER A 56 -4.22 -13.79 5.00
C SER A 56 -3.02 -14.44 5.69
N LYS A 57 -2.22 -15.19 4.93
CA LYS A 57 -1.00 -15.81 5.45
C LYS A 57 0.02 -14.75 5.88
N PHE A 58 0.19 -13.70 5.09
CA PHE A 58 1.07 -12.59 5.45
C PHE A 58 0.61 -11.93 6.76
N ALA A 59 -0.69 -11.71 6.92
CA ALA A 59 -1.25 -11.12 8.13
C ALA A 59 -0.98 -12.01 9.36
N ASP A 60 -1.07 -13.33 9.21
CA ASP A 60 -0.73 -14.27 10.29
C ASP A 60 0.75 -14.20 10.65
N GLN A 61 1.62 -14.11 9.65
CA GLN A 61 3.07 -13.97 9.88
C GLN A 61 3.42 -12.68 10.61
N LEU A 62 2.72 -11.58 10.30
CA LEU A 62 2.86 -10.33 11.05
C LEU A 62 2.47 -10.51 12.51
N GLN A 63 1.36 -11.18 12.76
CA GLN A 63 0.86 -11.37 14.13
C GLN A 63 1.78 -12.24 14.97
N THR A 64 2.36 -13.28 14.38
CA THR A 64 3.21 -14.23 15.12
C THR A 64 4.65 -13.77 15.26
N GLY A 65 5.07 -12.71 14.55
CA GLY A 65 6.44 -12.22 14.60
C GLY A 65 7.42 -13.00 13.73
N GLU A 66 6.92 -13.75 12.75
CA GLU A 66 7.78 -14.46 11.79
C GLU A 66 8.53 -13.53 10.86
N ILE A 67 8.03 -12.30 10.69
CA ILE A 67 8.65 -11.29 9.84
C ILE A 67 9.60 -10.47 10.70
N MET A 68 10.81 -10.23 10.20
CA MET A 68 11.84 -9.52 10.95
C MET A 68 12.18 -8.18 10.31
N ILE A 69 12.53 -7.21 11.15
CA ILE A 69 13.13 -5.95 10.74
C ILE A 69 14.47 -5.85 11.46
N ASN A 70 15.57 -5.76 10.68
CA ASN A 70 16.94 -5.69 11.23
C ASN A 70 17.22 -6.82 12.21
N GLU A 71 16.86 -8.04 11.82
CA GLU A 71 17.08 -9.27 12.61
C GLU A 71 16.27 -9.34 13.91
N VAL A 72 15.31 -8.43 14.10
CA VAL A 72 14.43 -8.41 15.26
C VAL A 72 13.01 -8.78 14.82
N PRO A 73 12.34 -9.74 15.50
CA PRO A 73 10.95 -10.05 15.17
C PRO A 73 10.05 -8.83 15.25
N PHE A 74 9.26 -8.62 14.22
CA PHE A 74 8.29 -7.54 14.15
C PHE A 74 6.89 -8.14 14.29
N LYS A 75 6.14 -7.68 15.29
CA LYS A 75 4.77 -8.13 15.51
C LYS A 75 3.80 -7.00 15.27
N TYR A 76 2.76 -7.33 14.52
CA TYR A 76 1.66 -6.39 14.27
C TYR A 76 0.36 -7.18 14.18
N SER A 77 -0.68 -6.74 14.88
CA SER A 77 -1.92 -7.49 14.98
C SER A 77 -2.56 -7.69 13.61
N ARG A 78 -3.04 -8.91 13.36
CA ARG A 78 -3.80 -9.26 12.16
C ARG A 78 -5.00 -8.33 11.96
N ARG A 79 -5.73 -8.07 13.04
CA ARG A 79 -6.90 -7.18 13.01
C ARG A 79 -6.50 -5.77 12.55
N ASN A 80 -5.45 -5.20 13.15
CA ASN A 80 -4.99 -3.86 12.79
C ASN A 80 -4.46 -3.80 11.36
N PHE A 81 -3.83 -4.86 10.89
CA PHE A 81 -3.41 -4.94 9.49
C PHE A 81 -4.60 -4.76 8.55
N TYR A 82 -5.68 -5.50 8.76
CA TYR A 82 -6.87 -5.40 7.91
C TYR A 82 -7.60 -4.06 8.08
N ILE A 83 -7.81 -3.62 9.31
CA ILE A 83 -8.63 -2.43 9.60
C ILE A 83 -7.87 -1.14 9.29
N THR A 84 -6.59 -1.08 9.62
CA THR A 84 -5.81 0.15 9.51
C THR A 84 -5.01 0.20 8.22
N VAL A 85 -4.20 -0.81 7.94
CA VAL A 85 -3.29 -0.78 6.80
C VAL A 85 -4.03 -1.06 5.50
N LEU A 86 -4.60 -2.24 5.38
CA LEU A 86 -5.22 -2.69 4.12
C LEU A 86 -6.41 -1.84 3.73
N ARG A 87 -7.26 -1.54 4.70
CA ARG A 87 -8.46 -0.71 4.48
C ARG A 87 -8.07 0.69 3.96
N LYS A 88 -7.04 1.29 4.53
CA LYS A 88 -6.60 2.62 4.08
C LYS A 88 -6.00 2.58 2.69
N LEU A 89 -5.16 1.59 2.40
CA LEU A 89 -4.55 1.47 1.07
C LEU A 89 -5.61 1.23 -0.01
N VAL A 90 -6.60 0.40 0.27
CA VAL A 90 -7.74 0.21 -0.65
C VAL A 90 -8.59 1.46 -0.73
N GLY A 91 -8.90 2.08 0.40
CA GLY A 91 -9.74 3.29 0.47
C GLY A 91 -9.13 4.47 -0.26
N MET A 92 -7.82 4.63 -0.20
CA MET A 92 -7.11 5.70 -0.92
C MET A 92 -6.97 5.41 -2.42
N GLY A 93 -7.15 4.17 -2.85
CA GLY A 93 -6.98 3.79 -4.24
C GLY A 93 -5.58 3.29 -4.60
N PHE A 94 -4.71 3.06 -3.63
CA PHE A 94 -3.39 2.48 -3.87
C PHE A 94 -3.46 1.00 -4.23
N LEU A 95 -4.45 0.30 -3.67
CA LEU A 95 -4.72 -1.10 -3.97
C LEU A 95 -6.12 -1.25 -4.53
N GLN A 96 -6.28 -2.19 -5.45
CA GLN A 96 -7.57 -2.73 -5.85
C GLN A 96 -7.76 -4.08 -5.16
N ARG A 97 -8.97 -4.37 -4.72
CA ARG A 97 -9.33 -5.69 -4.21
C ARG A 97 -10.37 -6.35 -5.13
N ASN A 98 -10.45 -7.66 -5.02
CA ASN A 98 -11.39 -8.46 -5.83
C ASN A 98 -11.15 -8.30 -7.33
N VAL A 99 -9.88 -8.20 -7.73
CA VAL A 99 -9.52 -8.16 -9.16
C VAL A 99 -9.59 -9.59 -9.70
N PRO A 100 -10.41 -9.86 -10.72
CA PRO A 100 -10.52 -11.21 -11.26
C PRO A 100 -9.28 -11.59 -12.07
N VAL A 101 -8.80 -12.81 -11.86
CA VAL A 101 -7.69 -13.40 -12.60
C VAL A 101 -8.11 -14.79 -13.06
N TRP A 102 -8.03 -15.02 -14.35
CA TRP A 102 -8.32 -16.32 -14.96
C TRP A 102 -7.10 -17.22 -14.86
N ASP A 103 -7.32 -18.47 -14.41
CA ASP A 103 -6.28 -19.50 -14.39
C ASP A 103 -6.61 -20.57 -15.44
N GLU A 104 -5.79 -20.65 -16.47
CA GLU A 104 -5.96 -21.62 -17.57
C GLU A 104 -5.82 -23.07 -17.10
N LYS A 105 -4.97 -23.32 -16.10
CA LYS A 105 -4.74 -24.69 -15.60
C LYS A 105 -5.94 -25.23 -14.85
N SER A 106 -6.47 -24.45 -13.91
CA SER A 106 -7.62 -24.84 -13.10
C SER A 106 -8.95 -24.50 -13.75
N LYS A 107 -8.93 -23.66 -14.79
CA LYS A 107 -10.11 -23.13 -15.48
C LYS A 107 -11.09 -22.48 -14.51
N LYS A 108 -10.54 -21.69 -13.59
CA LYS A 108 -11.30 -20.94 -12.58
C LYS A 108 -10.85 -19.50 -12.54
N THR A 109 -11.78 -18.63 -12.14
CA THR A 109 -11.47 -17.25 -11.83
C THR A 109 -11.17 -17.14 -10.35
N SER A 110 -10.00 -16.60 -10.01
CA SER A 110 -9.67 -16.23 -8.64
C SER A 110 -9.67 -14.70 -8.51
N TYR A 111 -9.70 -14.22 -7.27
CA TYR A 111 -9.74 -12.79 -6.99
C TYR A 111 -8.53 -12.42 -6.17
N VAL A 112 -7.86 -11.35 -6.58
CA VAL A 112 -6.60 -10.92 -5.98
C VAL A 112 -6.66 -9.46 -5.56
N TYR A 113 -5.71 -9.08 -4.69
CA TYR A 113 -5.33 -7.69 -4.46
C TYR A 113 -4.30 -7.29 -5.50
N LEU A 114 -4.43 -6.10 -6.04
CA LEU A 114 -3.52 -5.57 -7.06
C LEU A 114 -3.06 -4.17 -6.67
N SER A 115 -1.74 -3.95 -6.67
CA SER A 115 -1.21 -2.60 -6.48
C SER A 115 -1.40 -1.78 -7.75
N ASN A 116 -1.88 -0.55 -7.58
CA ASN A 116 -2.04 0.38 -8.68
C ASN A 116 -0.72 1.10 -8.95
N THR A 117 -0.49 1.41 -10.22
CA THR A 117 0.55 2.34 -10.64
C THR A 117 -0.17 3.56 -11.20
N PHE A 118 0.24 4.75 -10.76
CA PHE A 118 -0.42 5.98 -11.17
C PHE A 118 0.27 6.59 -12.37
N ASP A 119 -0.51 7.09 -13.31
CA ASP A 119 -0.01 7.89 -14.41
C ASP A 119 0.31 9.29 -13.88
N ILE A 120 1.57 9.68 -13.98
CA ILE A 120 2.06 10.94 -13.43
C ILE A 120 2.45 11.86 -14.56
N PRO A 121 1.92 13.12 -14.62
CA PRO A 121 2.35 14.08 -15.62
C PRO A 121 3.81 14.47 -15.42
N LYS A 122 4.45 14.96 -16.47
CA LYS A 122 5.86 15.38 -16.42
C LYS A 122 6.10 16.52 -15.45
N LYS A 123 5.13 17.42 -15.30
CA LYS A 123 5.22 18.56 -14.39
C LYS A 123 4.09 18.46 -13.35
N PRO A 124 4.38 18.79 -12.08
CA PRO A 124 3.33 18.82 -11.09
C PRO A 124 2.31 19.93 -11.39
N PRO A 125 1.03 19.71 -11.02
CA PRO A 125 0.04 20.79 -11.04
C PRO A 125 0.51 21.96 -10.16
N SER A 126 0.07 23.17 -10.49
CA SER A 126 0.59 24.37 -9.85
C SER A 126 0.14 24.53 -8.39
N VAL A 127 -1.11 24.19 -8.05
CA VAL A 127 -1.65 24.41 -6.71
C VAL A 127 -2.71 23.37 -6.35
N GLY A 128 -3.03 23.28 -5.04
CA GLY A 128 -4.18 22.60 -4.50
C GLY A 128 -4.02 21.09 -4.36
N PHE A 129 -5.15 20.40 -4.26
CA PHE A 129 -5.20 18.95 -4.05
C PHE A 129 -4.48 18.17 -5.13
N TRP A 130 -4.57 18.59 -6.37
CA TRP A 130 -3.92 17.91 -7.50
C TRP A 130 -2.41 17.91 -7.40
N ARG A 131 -1.84 19.01 -6.89
CA ARG A 131 -0.39 19.09 -6.66
C ARG A 131 0.07 18.15 -5.57
N ILE A 132 -0.66 18.11 -4.48
CA ILE A 132 -0.37 17.21 -3.35
C ILE A 132 -0.53 15.75 -3.78
N SER A 133 -1.61 15.45 -4.49
CA SER A 133 -1.86 14.10 -5.03
C SER A 133 -0.74 13.64 -5.95
N TYR A 134 -0.22 14.55 -6.78
CA TYR A 134 0.91 14.25 -7.65
C TYR A 134 2.12 13.72 -6.86
N PHE A 135 2.50 14.41 -5.79
CA PHE A 135 3.64 14.01 -4.97
C PHE A 135 3.39 12.71 -4.21
N ILE A 136 2.18 12.52 -3.71
CA ILE A 136 1.81 11.27 -3.02
C ILE A 136 1.86 10.09 -3.98
N CYS A 137 1.26 10.21 -5.16
CA CYS A 137 1.26 9.15 -6.17
C CYS A 137 2.68 8.83 -6.66
N ARG A 138 3.51 9.86 -6.80
CA ARG A 138 4.92 9.67 -7.17
C ARG A 138 5.67 8.86 -6.11
N LYS A 139 5.47 9.17 -4.83
CA LYS A 139 6.09 8.42 -3.74
C LYS A 139 5.60 6.96 -3.69
N TRP A 140 4.31 6.75 -3.93
CA TRP A 140 3.77 5.41 -4.02
C TRP A 140 4.41 4.61 -5.17
N ASN A 141 4.48 5.21 -6.37
CA ASN A 141 5.09 4.54 -7.51
C ASN A 141 6.54 4.14 -7.25
N GLN A 142 7.29 4.97 -6.51
CA GLN A 142 8.69 4.70 -6.17
C GLN A 142 8.85 3.51 -5.23
N THR A 143 7.80 3.09 -4.54
CA THR A 143 7.81 1.92 -3.65
C THR A 143 7.95 0.62 -4.45
N PHE A 144 7.48 0.61 -5.68
CA PHE A 144 7.46 -0.58 -6.53
C PHE A 144 8.47 -0.44 -7.66
N THR A 145 9.38 -1.39 -7.76
CA THR A 145 10.53 -1.34 -8.66
C THR A 145 10.30 -2.00 -10.02
N ARG A 146 9.05 -2.15 -10.39
CA ARG A 146 8.68 -2.79 -11.67
C ARG A 146 8.90 -1.93 -12.89
#